data_104a32fdd3680b6515e8f6b78993695c
#
_entry.id   104a32fdd3680b6515e8f6b78993695c
#
_cell.length_a   1.000
_cell.length_b   1.000
_cell.length_c   1.000
_cell.angle_alpha   90.00
_cell.angle_beta   90.00
_cell.angle_gamma   90.00
#
_symmetry.space_group_name_H-M   'P 1'
#
loop_
_entity.id
_entity.type
_entity.pdbx_description
1 polymer ?
#
loop_
_entity_poly.entity_id
_entity_poly.type
_entity_poly.pdbx_seq_one_letter_code
_entity_poly.pdbx_strand_id
1 'polypeptide(L)'
;KVSKNDASEILQVSEYVFSLVKNEFVTKAGVFTGRWFSFKPSREEVEKDSIIIGHRCIPFVNPEVPPDSICVMAEGNVVESSAREFSMNLAMDTFALYGEGYVIPYIFNDKSNTSLALSSVQYSMPQEIRLTCWPLSKISGGKPFHYGDRIICRVISWSDCVVEMKVQDSGLSDMVISDEAVQREEWY
;
A
#
# COMPACT_ATOMS: atom_id res chain seq x y z
N LYS A 1 36.24 16.33 1.04
CA LYS A 1 35.33 16.70 2.15
C LYS A 1 34.22 17.57 1.57
N VAL A 2 32.98 17.18 1.70
CA VAL A 2 31.81 17.98 1.31
C VAL A 2 31.64 19.07 2.36
N SER A 3 31.41 20.32 1.95
CA SER A 3 31.11 21.39 2.91
C SER A 3 29.72 21.20 3.52
N LYS A 4 29.45 21.82 4.67
CA LYS A 4 28.13 21.75 5.31
C LYS A 4 27.02 22.35 4.43
N ASN A 5 27.34 23.38 3.65
CA ASN A 5 26.39 24.02 2.73
C ASN A 5 26.08 23.09 1.55
N ASP A 6 27.12 22.52 0.92
CA ASP A 6 26.93 21.59 -0.20
C ASP A 6 26.11 20.35 0.24
N ALA A 7 26.37 19.83 1.45
CA ALA A 7 25.59 18.74 2.01
C ALA A 7 24.12 19.13 2.23
N SER A 8 23.85 20.36 2.71
CA SER A 8 22.49 20.86 2.91
C SER A 8 21.75 21.00 1.57
N GLU A 9 22.41 21.51 0.53
CA GLU A 9 21.82 21.64 -0.81
C GLU A 9 21.48 20.27 -1.42
N ILE A 10 22.39 19.30 -1.28
CA ILE A 10 22.13 17.91 -1.73
C ILE A 10 20.96 17.30 -1.00
N LEU A 11 20.87 17.48 0.32
CA LEU A 11 19.78 16.90 1.13
C LEU A 11 18.43 17.57 0.86
N GLN A 12 18.39 18.86 0.53
CA GLN A 12 17.15 19.57 0.19
C GLN A 12 16.46 19.03 -1.07
N VAL A 13 17.23 18.51 -2.02
CA VAL A 13 16.69 17.94 -3.27
C VAL A 13 16.58 16.41 -3.22
N SER A 14 16.94 15.79 -2.10
CA SER A 14 16.92 14.34 -1.95
C SER A 14 15.49 13.83 -1.70
N GLU A 15 15.08 12.84 -2.47
CA GLU A 15 13.80 12.15 -2.29
C GLU A 15 13.75 11.23 -1.07
N TYR A 16 14.90 10.93 -0.47
CA TYR A 16 15.04 10.00 0.67
C TYR A 16 14.94 10.67 2.04
N VAL A 17 14.87 11.99 2.08
CA VAL A 17 14.81 12.74 3.34
C VAL A 17 13.68 13.75 3.34
N PHE A 18 13.22 14.08 4.54
CA PHE A 18 12.38 15.24 4.78
C PHE A 18 13.25 16.37 5.34
N SER A 19 13.09 17.56 4.80
CA SER A 19 13.68 18.78 5.37
C SER A 19 12.79 19.25 6.54
N LEU A 20 13.41 19.42 7.69
CA LEU A 20 12.79 20.00 8.87
C LEU A 20 13.17 21.48 8.98
N VAL A 21 12.83 22.11 10.10
CA VAL A 21 13.18 23.52 10.36
C VAL A 21 14.69 23.67 10.54
N LYS A 22 15.28 24.75 10.03
CA LYS A 22 16.71 25.12 10.23
C LYS A 22 17.76 24.13 9.73
N ASN A 23 17.62 23.62 8.51
CA ASN A 23 18.59 22.70 7.92
C ASN A 23 18.76 21.38 8.72
N GLU A 24 17.71 20.97 9.39
CA GLU A 24 17.62 19.63 9.97
C GLU A 24 16.94 18.71 8.94
N PHE A 25 17.43 17.48 8.84
CA PHE A 25 16.94 16.49 7.91
C PHE A 25 16.70 15.16 8.64
N VAL A 26 15.67 14.47 8.25
CA VAL A 26 15.36 13.12 8.73
C VAL A 26 15.12 12.21 7.52
N THR A 27 15.63 10.99 7.57
CA THR A 27 15.40 10.04 6.49
C THR A 27 13.95 9.54 6.50
N LYS A 28 13.36 9.29 5.33
CA LYS A 28 12.04 8.66 5.22
C LYS A 28 12.00 7.33 5.98
N ALA A 29 13.05 6.52 5.86
CA ALA A 29 13.19 5.27 6.62
C ALA A 29 13.10 5.51 8.14
N GLY A 30 13.77 6.55 8.66
CA GLY A 30 13.72 6.89 10.09
C GLY A 30 12.35 7.36 10.56
N VAL A 31 11.57 8.00 9.67
CA VAL A 31 10.21 8.46 9.98
C VAL A 31 9.22 7.30 9.99
N PHE A 32 9.28 6.41 8.99
CA PHE A 32 8.24 5.41 8.77
C PHE A 32 8.52 4.06 9.42
N THR A 33 9.78 3.64 9.59
CA THR A 33 10.09 2.39 10.29
C THR A 33 9.53 2.39 11.72
N GLY A 34 8.85 1.32 12.08
CA GLY A 34 8.17 1.16 13.36
C GLY A 34 6.78 1.81 13.45
N ARG A 35 6.34 2.54 12.43
CA ARG A 35 5.02 3.18 12.40
C ARG A 35 3.92 2.17 12.11
N TRP A 36 2.72 2.54 12.58
CA TRP A 36 1.49 1.80 12.36
C TRP A 36 0.58 2.58 11.45
N PHE A 37 -0.12 1.86 10.59
CA PHE A 37 -1.20 2.39 9.76
C PHE A 37 -2.26 1.32 9.56
N SER A 38 -3.40 1.69 9.04
CA SER A 38 -4.47 0.74 8.76
C SER A 38 -5.21 1.12 7.48
N PHE A 39 -5.82 0.12 6.86
CA PHE A 39 -6.71 0.33 5.73
C PHE A 39 -7.85 -0.70 5.74
N LYS A 40 -8.92 -0.39 5.00
CA LYS A 40 -10.00 -1.33 4.73
C LYS A 40 -9.78 -1.98 3.37
N PRO A 41 -9.83 -3.31 3.25
CA PRO A 41 -9.90 -3.97 1.97
C PRO A 41 -11.14 -3.55 1.19
N SER A 42 -11.03 -3.48 -0.13
CA SER A 42 -12.20 -3.34 -1.00
C SER A 42 -13.03 -4.63 -1.01
N ARG A 43 -14.28 -4.52 -1.43
CA ARG A 43 -15.15 -5.68 -1.59
C ARG A 43 -14.54 -6.72 -2.53
N GLU A 44 -13.98 -6.28 -3.65
CA GLU A 44 -13.33 -7.15 -4.63
C GLU A 44 -12.14 -7.92 -4.04
N GLU A 45 -11.33 -7.27 -3.17
CA GLU A 45 -10.21 -7.92 -2.49
C GLU A 45 -10.68 -9.00 -1.51
N VAL A 46 -11.76 -8.73 -0.77
CA VAL A 46 -12.34 -9.71 0.16
C VAL A 46 -12.92 -10.90 -0.62
N GLU A 47 -13.69 -10.66 -1.67
CA GLU A 47 -14.28 -11.71 -2.52
C GLU A 47 -13.22 -12.57 -3.22
N LYS A 48 -12.08 -11.97 -3.59
CA LYS A 48 -10.95 -12.65 -4.23
C LYS A 48 -9.93 -13.23 -3.23
N ASP A 49 -10.17 -13.13 -1.93
CA ASP A 49 -9.19 -13.50 -0.89
C ASP A 49 -7.79 -12.93 -1.21
N SER A 50 -7.70 -11.64 -1.46
CA SER A 50 -6.47 -11.01 -1.96
C SER A 50 -6.37 -9.57 -1.53
N ILE A 51 -5.22 -9.18 -1.00
CA ILE A 51 -4.90 -7.80 -0.60
C ILE A 51 -3.87 -7.23 -1.55
N ILE A 52 -4.15 -6.06 -2.08
CA ILE A 52 -3.21 -5.27 -2.87
C ILE A 52 -2.54 -4.27 -1.93
N ILE A 53 -1.21 -4.29 -1.91
CA ILE A 53 -0.39 -3.38 -1.13
C ILE A 53 0.27 -2.41 -2.11
N GLY A 54 0.56 -1.24 -1.68
CA GLY A 54 1.30 -0.28 -2.48
C GLY A 54 0.62 1.07 -2.46
N HIS A 55 -0.21 1.34 -3.42
CA HIS A 55 -0.75 2.68 -3.63
C HIS A 55 -1.40 3.33 -2.39
N ARG A 56 -2.24 2.60 -1.66
CA ARG A 56 -2.90 3.12 -0.44
C ARG A 56 -2.05 3.01 0.82
N CYS A 57 -0.92 2.32 0.73
CA CYS A 57 0.02 2.16 1.84
C CYS A 57 1.15 3.19 1.79
N ILE A 58 1.21 4.03 0.77
CA ILE A 58 2.15 5.14 0.68
C ILE A 58 1.73 6.24 1.68
N PRO A 59 2.65 6.84 2.42
CA PRO A 59 4.11 6.74 2.33
C PRO A 59 4.75 5.66 3.23
N PHE A 60 3.96 4.81 3.87
CA PHE A 60 4.45 3.78 4.79
C PHE A 60 5.18 2.63 4.07
N VAL A 61 4.85 2.41 2.81
CA VAL A 61 5.58 1.52 1.90
C VAL A 61 6.41 2.39 0.95
N ASN A 62 7.66 1.98 0.72
CA ASN A 62 8.55 2.71 -0.18
C ASN A 62 8.03 2.63 -1.64
N PRO A 63 7.65 3.75 -2.27
CA PRO A 63 7.09 3.76 -3.62
C PRO A 63 8.08 3.36 -4.71
N GLU A 64 9.37 3.35 -4.43
CA GLU A 64 10.42 2.97 -5.39
C GLU A 64 10.64 1.46 -5.48
N VAL A 65 10.12 0.70 -4.50
CA VAL A 65 10.24 -0.75 -4.48
C VAL A 65 9.09 -1.37 -5.27
N PRO A 66 9.38 -2.23 -6.26
CA PRO A 66 8.33 -2.90 -7.01
C PRO A 66 7.40 -3.73 -6.11
N PRO A 67 6.10 -3.81 -6.40
CA PRO A 67 5.13 -4.54 -5.56
C PRO A 67 5.52 -5.99 -5.29
N ASP A 68 6.12 -6.68 -6.24
CA ASP A 68 6.58 -8.06 -6.10
C ASP A 68 7.80 -8.25 -5.19
N SER A 69 8.43 -7.15 -4.79
CA SER A 69 9.56 -7.13 -3.84
C SER A 69 9.14 -6.73 -2.42
N ILE A 70 7.87 -6.40 -2.20
CA ILE A 70 7.34 -6.11 -0.87
C ILE A 70 7.25 -7.41 -0.07
N CYS A 71 7.81 -7.41 1.13
CA CYS A 71 7.73 -8.53 2.06
C CYS A 71 6.60 -8.31 3.07
N VAL A 72 5.57 -9.13 3.00
CA VAL A 72 4.46 -9.13 3.97
C VAL A 72 4.67 -10.23 4.97
N MET A 73 4.51 -9.90 6.25
CA MET A 73 4.55 -10.84 7.35
C MET A 73 3.20 -10.90 8.06
N ALA A 74 2.79 -12.08 8.48
CA ALA A 74 1.66 -12.30 9.36
C ALA A 74 2.02 -13.34 10.42
N GLU A 75 1.74 -13.05 11.68
CA GLU A 75 2.06 -13.93 12.82
C GLU A 75 3.52 -14.41 12.82
N GLY A 76 4.46 -13.55 12.43
CA GLY A 76 5.89 -13.84 12.38
C GLY A 76 6.35 -14.64 11.15
N ASN A 77 5.45 -15.01 10.25
CA ASN A 77 5.77 -15.75 9.02
C ASN A 77 5.66 -14.86 7.79
N VAL A 78 6.49 -15.12 6.79
CA VAL A 78 6.37 -14.45 5.48
C VAL A 78 5.16 -15.02 4.74
N VAL A 79 4.34 -14.12 4.23
CA VAL A 79 3.19 -14.46 3.38
C VAL A 79 3.62 -14.31 1.93
N GLU A 80 3.56 -15.40 1.18
CA GLU A 80 3.91 -15.40 -0.24
C GLU A 80 2.90 -14.60 -1.05
N SER A 81 3.41 -13.76 -1.96
CA SER A 81 2.61 -13.03 -2.91
C SER A 81 2.21 -13.90 -4.10
N SER A 82 1.17 -13.49 -4.79
CA SER A 82 0.73 -14.05 -6.06
C SER A 82 0.28 -12.92 -6.98
N ALA A 83 0.08 -13.21 -8.27
CA ALA A 83 -0.48 -12.25 -9.21
C ALA A 83 -1.91 -12.65 -9.57
N ARG A 84 -2.88 -11.75 -9.39
CA ARG A 84 -4.29 -11.94 -9.73
C ARG A 84 -4.83 -10.78 -10.54
N GLU A 85 -5.91 -11.03 -11.25
CA GLU A 85 -6.64 -10.04 -12.02
C GLU A 85 -7.63 -9.30 -11.14
N PHE A 86 -7.62 -7.97 -11.27
CA PHE A 86 -8.53 -7.05 -10.58
C PHE A 86 -9.19 -6.13 -11.60
N SER A 87 -10.34 -5.57 -11.25
CA SER A 87 -10.99 -4.58 -12.08
C SER A 87 -10.11 -3.33 -12.25
N MET A 88 -10.14 -2.75 -13.44
CA MET A 88 -9.46 -1.46 -13.67
C MET A 88 -10.09 -0.35 -12.81
N ASN A 89 -11.35 -0.47 -12.40
CA ASN A 89 -12.00 0.49 -11.51
C ASN A 89 -11.24 0.63 -10.18
N LEU A 90 -10.77 -0.48 -9.60
CA LEU A 90 -9.94 -0.44 -8.38
C LEU A 90 -8.67 0.39 -8.59
N ALA A 91 -8.02 0.27 -9.75
CA ALA A 91 -6.85 1.06 -10.10
C ALA A 91 -7.20 2.53 -10.32
N MET A 92 -8.33 2.80 -10.97
CA MET A 92 -8.81 4.17 -11.26
C MET A 92 -9.23 4.91 -9.99
N ASP A 93 -9.93 4.26 -9.07
CA ASP A 93 -10.29 4.83 -7.78
C ASP A 93 -9.04 5.22 -6.98
N THR A 94 -8.05 4.37 -7.02
CA THR A 94 -6.73 4.63 -6.43
C THR A 94 -6.03 5.81 -7.08
N PHE A 95 -6.05 5.87 -8.42
CA PHE A 95 -5.48 6.97 -9.19
C PHE A 95 -6.14 8.31 -8.82
N ALA A 96 -7.46 8.33 -8.68
CA ALA A 96 -8.20 9.52 -8.29
C ALA A 96 -7.81 10.03 -6.88
N LEU A 97 -7.51 9.11 -5.95
CA LEU A 97 -7.16 9.47 -4.57
C LEU A 97 -5.70 9.91 -4.41
N TYR A 98 -4.76 9.22 -5.03
CA TYR A 98 -3.33 9.37 -4.76
C TYR A 98 -2.55 10.03 -5.89
N GLY A 99 -3.14 10.15 -7.07
CA GLY A 99 -2.54 10.77 -8.24
C GLY A 99 -1.54 9.89 -8.97
N GLU A 100 -1.11 10.38 -10.11
CA GLU A 100 -0.30 9.66 -11.09
C GLU A 100 1.07 9.22 -10.53
N GLY A 101 1.73 10.09 -9.78
CA GLY A 101 3.07 9.83 -9.24
C GLY A 101 3.14 8.65 -8.28
N TYR A 102 2.00 8.24 -7.69
CA TYR A 102 1.94 7.12 -6.76
C TYR A 102 1.42 5.84 -7.40
N VAL A 103 0.46 5.94 -8.31
CA VAL A 103 -0.23 4.78 -8.88
C VAL A 103 0.58 4.10 -9.96
N ILE A 104 1.20 4.88 -10.85
CA ILE A 104 1.96 4.35 -11.99
C ILE A 104 3.05 3.37 -11.58
N PRO A 105 3.93 3.65 -10.59
CA PRO A 105 4.97 2.70 -10.19
C PRO A 105 4.39 1.36 -9.73
N TYR A 106 3.27 1.37 -9.02
CA TYR A 106 2.68 0.13 -8.50
C TYR A 106 1.88 -0.67 -9.52
N ILE A 107 1.30 -0.01 -10.51
CA ILE A 107 0.52 -0.70 -11.54
C ILE A 107 1.40 -1.13 -12.71
N PHE A 108 2.25 -0.24 -13.19
CA PHE A 108 2.99 -0.45 -14.43
C PHE A 108 4.39 -1.04 -14.23
N ASN A 109 4.98 -0.88 -13.04
CA ASN A 109 6.25 -1.54 -12.68
C ASN A 109 6.03 -2.93 -12.07
N ASP A 110 4.79 -3.32 -11.78
CA ASP A 110 4.50 -4.69 -11.37
C ASP A 110 4.82 -5.66 -12.51
N LYS A 111 5.72 -6.61 -12.26
CA LYS A 111 6.15 -7.60 -13.27
C LYS A 111 5.00 -8.43 -13.81
N SER A 112 3.91 -8.55 -13.06
CA SER A 112 2.70 -9.22 -13.53
C SER A 112 2.01 -8.49 -14.68
N ASN A 113 2.30 -7.19 -14.87
CA ASN A 113 1.76 -6.35 -15.95
C ASN A 113 2.74 -6.08 -17.10
N THR A 114 3.83 -6.80 -17.22
CA THR A 114 4.85 -6.58 -18.28
C THR A 114 4.33 -6.68 -19.70
N SER A 115 3.17 -7.29 -19.91
CA SER A 115 2.50 -7.34 -21.22
C SER A 115 1.68 -6.07 -21.55
N LEU A 116 1.44 -5.22 -20.56
CA LEU A 116 0.78 -3.93 -20.77
C LEU A 116 1.83 -2.93 -21.26
N ALA A 117 2.05 -2.87 -22.58
CA ALA A 117 2.83 -1.76 -23.11
C ALA A 117 2.08 -0.44 -22.82
N LEU A 118 2.77 0.54 -22.25
CA LEU A 118 2.23 1.89 -21.99
C LEU A 118 1.51 2.49 -23.22
N SER A 119 1.94 2.13 -24.44
CA SER A 119 1.32 2.52 -25.70
C SER A 119 -0.07 1.92 -25.90
N SER A 120 -0.37 0.76 -25.38
CA SER A 120 -1.71 0.15 -25.50
C SER A 120 -2.70 0.71 -24.47
N VAL A 121 -2.22 1.15 -23.31
CA VAL A 121 -3.06 1.80 -22.29
C VAL A 121 -3.54 3.18 -22.74
N GLN A 122 -2.78 3.88 -23.59
CA GLN A 122 -3.19 5.16 -24.13
C GLN A 122 -4.40 5.12 -25.08
N TYR A 123 -4.70 3.97 -25.67
CA TYR A 123 -5.74 3.84 -26.70
C TYR A 123 -6.94 2.99 -26.31
N SER A 124 -6.78 2.10 -25.33
CA SER A 124 -7.91 1.36 -24.72
C SER A 124 -7.53 0.89 -23.33
N MET A 125 -8.18 1.44 -22.32
CA MET A 125 -8.03 0.96 -20.94
C MET A 125 -8.53 -0.49 -20.89
N PRO A 126 -7.73 -1.46 -20.44
CA PRO A 126 -8.22 -2.82 -20.22
C PRO A 126 -9.27 -2.81 -19.10
N GLN A 127 -10.23 -3.74 -19.16
CA GLN A 127 -11.22 -3.88 -18.10
C GLN A 127 -10.63 -4.46 -16.82
N GLU A 128 -9.60 -5.25 -16.96
CA GLU A 128 -8.90 -5.92 -15.87
C GLU A 128 -7.39 -5.65 -15.96
N ILE A 129 -6.78 -5.62 -14.78
CA ILE A 129 -5.34 -5.46 -14.62
C ILE A 129 -4.82 -6.54 -13.68
N ARG A 130 -3.65 -7.07 -13.97
CA ARG A 130 -3.01 -8.07 -13.14
C ARG A 130 -2.09 -7.40 -12.12
N LEU A 131 -2.31 -7.66 -10.84
CA LEU A 131 -1.56 -7.04 -9.75
C LEU A 131 -0.99 -8.07 -8.79
N THR A 132 0.15 -7.77 -8.22
CA THR A 132 0.71 -8.52 -7.11
C THR A 132 -0.16 -8.33 -5.87
N CYS A 133 -0.53 -9.44 -5.24
CA CYS A 133 -1.41 -9.47 -4.08
C CYS A 133 -1.01 -10.56 -3.08
N TRP A 134 -1.53 -10.46 -1.88
CA TRP A 134 -1.31 -11.41 -0.78
C TRP A 134 -2.63 -12.00 -0.30
N PRO A 135 -2.70 -13.30 0.02
CA PRO A 135 -3.92 -13.94 0.49
C PRO A 135 -4.40 -13.32 1.82
N LEU A 136 -5.62 -12.78 1.83
CA LEU A 136 -6.23 -12.21 3.03
C LEU A 136 -6.40 -13.27 4.12
N SER A 137 -6.77 -14.49 3.74
CA SER A 137 -6.92 -15.63 4.65
C SER A 137 -5.62 -15.98 5.41
N LYS A 138 -4.46 -15.75 4.81
CA LYS A 138 -3.17 -15.92 5.51
C LYS A 138 -2.89 -14.80 6.51
N ILE A 139 -3.32 -13.58 6.20
CA ILE A 139 -3.17 -12.41 7.07
C ILE A 139 -4.15 -12.50 8.25
N SER A 140 -5.35 -13.05 8.03
CA SER A 140 -6.38 -13.21 9.07
C SER A 140 -6.20 -14.45 9.95
N GLY A 141 -5.17 -15.28 9.69
CA GLY A 141 -5.01 -16.57 10.37
C GLY A 141 -6.17 -17.54 10.09
N GLY A 142 -6.78 -17.45 8.90
CA GLY A 142 -7.92 -18.27 8.47
C GLY A 142 -9.27 -17.83 9.04
N LYS A 143 -9.32 -16.74 9.79
CA LYS A 143 -10.60 -16.17 10.26
C LYS A 143 -11.35 -15.48 9.11
N PRO A 144 -12.68 -15.56 9.08
CA PRO A 144 -13.46 -14.81 8.11
C PRO A 144 -13.27 -13.30 8.33
N PHE A 145 -13.24 -12.55 7.23
CA PHE A 145 -13.18 -11.10 7.24
C PHE A 145 -14.60 -10.54 7.19
N HIS A 146 -14.96 -9.71 8.16
CA HIS A 146 -16.29 -9.13 8.29
C HIS A 146 -16.30 -7.66 7.88
N TYR A 147 -17.49 -7.16 7.59
CA TYR A 147 -17.67 -5.74 7.32
C TYR A 147 -17.23 -4.91 8.53
N GLY A 148 -16.44 -3.88 8.28
CA GLY A 148 -15.89 -3.02 9.33
C GLY A 148 -14.49 -3.45 9.83
N ASP A 149 -14.07 -4.70 9.58
CA ASP A 149 -12.72 -5.15 9.90
C ASP A 149 -11.69 -4.33 9.14
N ARG A 150 -10.50 -4.22 9.71
CA ARG A 150 -9.38 -3.49 9.13
C ARG A 150 -8.14 -4.35 9.09
N ILE A 151 -7.28 -4.07 8.12
CA ILE A 151 -5.90 -4.54 8.14
C ILE A 151 -5.08 -3.51 8.91
N ILE A 152 -4.47 -3.94 10.01
CA ILE A 152 -3.50 -3.15 10.77
C ILE A 152 -2.11 -3.56 10.30
N CYS A 153 -1.32 -2.57 9.96
CA CYS A 153 0.01 -2.72 9.42
C CYS A 153 1.04 -2.08 10.33
N ARG A 154 2.19 -2.73 10.47
CA ARG A 154 3.38 -2.18 11.11
C ARG A 154 4.54 -2.21 10.13
N VAL A 155 5.18 -1.09 9.92
CA VAL A 155 6.38 -1.01 9.10
C VAL A 155 7.56 -1.56 9.90
N ILE A 156 8.07 -2.71 9.51
CA ILE A 156 9.25 -3.35 10.14
C ILE A 156 10.53 -2.73 9.58
N SER A 157 10.61 -2.59 8.26
CA SER A 157 11.69 -1.89 7.57
C SER A 157 11.12 -1.15 6.37
N TRP A 158 11.26 0.16 6.36
CA TRP A 158 10.80 0.98 5.24
C TRP A 158 11.69 0.80 4.00
N SER A 159 13.02 0.73 4.22
CA SER A 159 14.00 0.59 3.13
C SER A 159 13.89 -0.76 2.42
N ASP A 160 13.63 -1.83 3.18
CA ASP A 160 13.52 -3.19 2.64
C ASP A 160 12.05 -3.54 2.31
N CYS A 161 11.12 -2.59 2.48
CA CYS A 161 9.68 -2.80 2.29
C CYS A 161 9.13 -4.02 3.05
N VAL A 162 9.48 -4.17 4.31
CA VAL A 162 8.96 -5.22 5.18
C VAL A 162 7.81 -4.68 6.03
N VAL A 163 6.62 -5.25 5.87
CA VAL A 163 5.41 -4.85 6.58
C VAL A 163 4.78 -6.06 7.27
N GLU A 164 4.54 -5.95 8.56
CA GLU A 164 3.76 -6.93 9.31
C GLU A 164 2.28 -6.53 9.29
N MET A 165 1.41 -7.50 9.01
CA MET A 165 -0.03 -7.27 8.88
C MET A 165 -0.82 -8.20 9.79
N LYS A 166 -1.95 -7.71 10.27
CA LYS A 166 -2.96 -8.48 11.00
C LYS A 166 -4.34 -7.91 10.76
N VAL A 167 -5.35 -8.76 10.86
CA VAL A 167 -6.74 -8.30 10.87
C VAL A 167 -7.10 -7.82 12.27
N GLN A 168 -7.69 -6.64 12.33
CA GLN A 168 -8.39 -6.14 13.51
C GLN A 168 -9.88 -6.35 13.31
N ASP A 169 -10.45 -7.20 14.14
CA ASP A 169 -11.89 -7.39 14.24
C ASP A 169 -12.53 -6.07 14.72
N SER A 170 -13.50 -5.59 13.99
CA SER A 170 -14.25 -4.38 14.35
C SER A 170 -15.18 -4.58 15.55
N GLY A 171 -15.48 -5.82 15.92
CA GLY A 171 -16.52 -6.15 16.89
C GLY A 171 -17.92 -5.79 16.39
N LEU A 172 -18.05 -5.41 15.12
CA LEU A 172 -19.32 -4.97 14.53
C LEU A 172 -20.15 -6.12 13.97
N SER A 173 -19.64 -7.34 13.99
CA SER A 173 -20.37 -8.53 13.53
C SER A 173 -21.69 -8.74 14.27
N ASP A 174 -21.79 -8.23 15.50
CA ASP A 174 -22.99 -8.33 16.35
C ASP A 174 -23.75 -7.00 16.51
N MET A 175 -23.24 -5.91 15.93
CA MET A 175 -23.91 -4.60 16.00
C MET A 175 -24.75 -4.35 14.76
N VAL A 176 -25.99 -3.93 14.98
CA VAL A 176 -26.82 -3.34 13.91
C VAL A 176 -26.11 -2.06 13.46
N ILE A 177 -25.58 -2.08 12.25
CA ILE A 177 -24.89 -0.94 11.66
C ILE A 177 -25.93 0.14 11.41
N SER A 178 -25.85 1.26 12.13
CA SER A 178 -26.68 2.42 11.81
C SER A 178 -26.26 2.99 10.46
N ASP A 179 -27.23 3.46 9.65
CA ASP A 179 -26.95 4.08 8.35
C ASP A 179 -25.94 5.24 8.43
N GLU A 180 -25.84 5.88 9.60
CA GLU A 180 -24.82 6.91 9.88
C GLU A 180 -23.40 6.37 9.93
N ALA A 181 -23.18 5.14 10.38
CA ALA A 181 -21.86 4.52 10.42
C ALA A 181 -21.37 4.13 9.00
N VAL A 182 -22.31 3.82 8.11
CA VAL A 182 -22.02 3.50 6.71
C VAL A 182 -21.63 4.75 5.93
N GLN A 183 -22.16 5.92 6.29
CA GLN A 183 -21.88 7.19 5.61
C GLN A 183 -20.58 7.86 6.06
N ARG A 184 -20.03 7.48 7.22
CA ARG A 184 -18.73 7.95 7.68
C ARG A 184 -17.61 7.03 7.22
N GLU A 185 -17.40 6.92 5.92
CA GLU A 185 -16.14 6.43 5.37
C GLU A 185 -15.06 7.51 5.57
N GLU A 186 -14.65 7.71 6.79
CA GLU A 186 -13.46 8.49 7.06
C GLU A 186 -12.24 7.63 6.72
N TRP A 187 -11.62 7.98 5.64
CA TRP A 187 -10.32 7.45 5.23
C TRP A 187 -9.25 8.10 6.12
N TYR A 188 -8.62 7.32 6.96
CA TYR A 188 -7.39 7.67 7.65
C TYR A 188 -6.30 6.66 7.34
#